data_23ce8a93ddc7a54d3a0047958d81082c
#
_entry.id   23ce8a93ddc7a54d3a0047958d81082c
#
_cell.length_a   1.000
_cell.length_b   1.000
_cell.length_c   1.000
_cell.angle_alpha   90.00
_cell.angle_beta   90.00
_cell.angle_gamma   90.00
#
_symmetry.space_group_name_H-M   'P 1'
#
loop_
_entity.id
_entity.type
_entity.pdbx_description
1 polymer ?
#
loop_
_entity_poly.entity_id
_entity_poly.type
_entity_poly.pdbx_seq_one_letter_code
_entity_poly.pdbx_strand_id
1 'polypeptide(L)'
;MIRTSLLAGFATLALLSAPAMAQNVSNVSNTAAGIGNTASQSVTTMQRGGGLLGGPNVANVANTAAGIGNTASQGVFVGQRSGGLFPGGSMANVSNTAAGIGNTAAQGATVLQRSGGRTPFGGPNLANVQNLSAGIGNF
;
A
#
# COMPACT_ATOMS: atom_id res chain seq x y z
N MET A 1 22.15 43.76 18.69
CA MET A 1 21.64 42.49 19.26
C MET A 1 20.24 42.09 18.77
N ILE A 2 19.30 43.00 18.50
CA ILE A 2 17.94 42.68 18.07
C ILE A 2 17.85 42.04 16.68
N ARG A 3 18.74 42.40 15.75
CA ARG A 3 18.73 41.87 14.37
C ARG A 3 19.10 40.38 14.22
N THR A 4 20.02 39.93 15.06
CA THR A 4 20.44 38.50 15.06
C THR A 4 19.39 37.59 15.70
N SER A 5 18.69 38.06 16.71
CA SER A 5 17.59 37.31 17.34
C SER A 5 16.39 37.16 16.42
N LEU A 6 16.10 38.15 15.57
CA LEU A 6 15.01 38.09 14.61
C LEU A 6 15.32 37.08 13.48
N LEU A 7 16.57 37.05 13.00
CA LEU A 7 16.99 36.12 11.97
C LEU A 7 16.99 34.65 12.46
N ALA A 8 17.40 34.42 13.72
CA ALA A 8 17.33 33.11 14.33
C ALA A 8 15.87 32.65 14.54
N GLY A 9 14.97 33.56 14.88
CA GLY A 9 13.55 33.26 15.02
C GLY A 9 12.88 32.90 13.69
N PHE A 10 13.22 33.57 12.62
CA PHE A 10 12.70 33.23 11.28
C PHE A 10 13.29 31.91 10.74
N ALA A 11 14.54 31.59 11.04
CA ALA A 11 15.15 30.33 10.63
C ALA A 11 14.51 29.13 11.35
N THR A 12 14.17 29.28 12.63
CA THR A 12 13.48 28.23 13.39
C THR A 12 12.03 28.04 12.94
N LEU A 13 11.31 29.12 12.60
CA LEU A 13 9.96 29.02 12.03
C LEU A 13 9.97 28.40 10.62
N ALA A 14 10.97 28.68 9.80
CA ALA A 14 11.08 28.07 8.49
C ALA A 14 11.37 26.57 8.56
N LEU A 15 12.11 26.10 9.54
CA LEU A 15 12.35 24.68 9.79
C LEU A 15 11.10 23.95 10.33
N LEU A 16 10.25 24.66 11.07
CA LEU A 16 8.98 24.11 11.56
C LEU A 16 7.88 24.10 10.48
N SER A 17 8.04 24.89 9.42
CA SER A 17 7.09 24.95 8.30
C SER A 17 7.44 24.01 7.16
N ALA A 18 8.48 23.18 7.27
CA ALA A 18 8.71 22.11 6.32
C ALA A 18 7.51 21.15 6.35
N PRO A 19 6.74 21.02 5.28
CA PRO A 19 5.60 20.12 5.29
C PRO A 19 6.12 18.70 5.54
N ALA A 20 5.65 18.05 6.61
CA ALA A 20 5.86 16.64 6.80
C ALA A 20 5.17 15.93 5.62
N MET A 21 5.95 15.54 4.62
CA MET A 21 5.43 14.85 3.46
C MET A 21 5.00 13.46 3.88
N ALA A 22 3.70 13.25 4.01
CA ALA A 22 3.15 11.91 4.15
C ALA A 22 3.52 11.13 2.88
N GLN A 23 4.41 10.15 3.00
CA GLN A 23 4.82 9.32 1.87
C GLN A 23 3.69 8.35 1.54
N ASN A 24 3.17 8.47 0.32
CA ASN A 24 2.27 7.48 -0.25
C ASN A 24 3.09 6.58 -1.17
N VAL A 25 3.15 5.29 -0.84
CA VAL A 25 3.88 4.29 -1.63
C VAL A 25 2.89 3.27 -2.16
N SER A 26 2.87 3.10 -3.47
CA SER A 26 2.12 2.02 -4.12
C SER A 26 3.07 1.18 -4.95
N ASN A 27 3.17 -0.10 -4.63
CA ASN A 27 3.98 -1.05 -5.37
C ASN A 27 3.04 -2.14 -5.95
N VAL A 28 3.06 -2.25 -7.26
CA VAL A 28 2.22 -3.22 -7.99
C VAL A 28 3.13 -4.11 -8.82
N SER A 29 3.01 -5.41 -8.66
CA SER A 29 3.80 -6.39 -9.42
C SER A 29 2.87 -7.39 -10.09
N ASN A 30 3.21 -7.72 -11.33
CA ASN A 30 2.52 -8.75 -12.10
C ASN A 30 3.57 -9.64 -12.78
N THR A 31 3.49 -10.94 -12.57
CA THR A 31 4.50 -11.88 -13.08
C THR A 31 3.83 -13.12 -13.63
N ALA A 32 4.21 -13.51 -14.83
CA ALA A 32 3.93 -14.83 -15.39
C ALA A 32 5.26 -15.49 -15.75
N ALA A 33 5.60 -16.59 -15.10
CA ALA A 33 6.88 -17.28 -15.27
C ALA A 33 6.67 -18.75 -15.61
N GLY A 34 7.41 -19.25 -16.60
CA GLY A 34 7.29 -20.63 -17.07
C GLY A 34 6.55 -20.74 -18.39
N ILE A 35 5.87 -21.87 -18.64
CA ILE A 35 5.25 -22.19 -19.91
C ILE A 35 3.74 -22.06 -19.82
N GLY A 36 3.14 -21.29 -20.73
CA GLY A 36 1.67 -21.14 -20.85
C GLY A 36 0.98 -20.50 -19.64
N ASN A 37 1.72 -19.75 -18.82
CA ASN A 37 1.15 -19.07 -17.68
C ASN A 37 0.48 -17.74 -18.07
N THR A 38 -0.58 -17.41 -17.36
CA THR A 38 -1.28 -16.12 -17.50
C THR A 38 -1.35 -15.41 -16.15
N ALA A 39 -0.88 -14.18 -16.09
CA ALA A 39 -1.06 -13.31 -14.95
C ALA A 39 -1.81 -12.06 -15.36
N SER A 40 -3.01 -11.86 -14.84
CA SER A 40 -3.85 -10.71 -15.10
C SER A 40 -4.13 -9.94 -13.81
N GLN A 41 -3.95 -8.63 -13.86
CA GLN A 41 -4.12 -7.79 -12.68
C GLN A 41 -4.79 -6.47 -13.04
N SER A 42 -5.80 -6.12 -12.26
CA SER A 42 -6.41 -4.79 -12.28
C SER A 42 -6.33 -4.19 -10.89
N VAL A 43 -5.61 -3.08 -10.76
CA VAL A 43 -5.37 -2.44 -9.46
C VAL A 43 -5.73 -0.98 -9.50
N THR A 44 -6.56 -0.57 -8.56
CA THR A 44 -6.84 0.83 -8.30
C THR A 44 -6.39 1.17 -6.89
N THR A 45 -5.46 2.11 -6.77
CA THR A 45 -4.94 2.57 -5.47
C THR A 45 -5.26 4.05 -5.30
N MET A 46 -5.98 4.36 -4.23
CA MET A 46 -6.27 5.73 -3.81
C MET A 46 -5.67 5.98 -2.43
N GLN A 47 -4.61 6.75 -2.38
CA GLN A 47 -3.93 7.08 -1.15
C GLN A 47 -4.02 8.58 -0.88
N ARG A 48 -4.57 8.95 0.27
CA ARG A 48 -4.59 10.32 0.76
C ARG A 48 -3.87 10.38 2.10
N GLY A 49 -2.68 10.93 2.07
CA GLY A 49 -1.98 11.37 3.27
C GLY A 49 -2.22 12.86 3.48
N GLY A 50 -2.48 13.27 4.68
CA GLY A 50 -2.66 14.69 4.98
C GLY A 50 -2.66 14.93 6.48
N GLY A 51 -2.03 16.00 6.88
CA GLY A 51 -1.91 16.43 8.26
C GLY A 51 -0.48 16.65 8.70
N LEU A 52 -0.32 17.51 9.69
CA LEU A 52 0.98 17.73 10.32
C LEU A 52 1.44 16.42 10.97
N LEU A 53 2.60 15.91 10.56
CA LEU A 53 3.18 14.66 11.05
C LEU A 53 2.37 13.39 10.71
N GLY A 54 1.77 13.34 9.51
CA GLY A 54 1.04 12.15 9.03
C GLY A 54 1.96 10.96 8.74
N GLY A 55 1.51 9.75 9.11
CA GLY A 55 2.19 8.50 8.79
C GLY A 55 2.06 8.11 7.30
N PRO A 56 2.96 7.23 6.81
CA PRO A 56 2.96 6.79 5.43
C PRO A 56 1.75 5.88 5.11
N ASN A 57 1.25 5.99 3.90
CA ASN A 57 0.33 5.00 3.34
C ASN A 57 1.11 4.10 2.37
N VAL A 58 1.07 2.80 2.62
CA VAL A 58 1.77 1.81 1.81
C VAL A 58 0.77 0.81 1.27
N ALA A 59 0.74 0.62 -0.04
CA ALA A 59 0.03 -0.46 -0.68
C ALA A 59 1.03 -1.32 -1.46
N ASN A 60 1.03 -2.62 -1.20
CA ASN A 60 1.83 -3.57 -1.93
C ASN A 60 0.88 -4.64 -2.51
N VAL A 61 0.87 -4.77 -3.81
CA VAL A 61 -0.01 -5.68 -4.52
C VAL A 61 0.85 -6.56 -5.42
N ALA A 62 0.73 -7.86 -5.30
CA ALA A 62 1.47 -8.82 -6.11
C ALA A 62 0.52 -9.81 -6.77
N ASN A 63 0.84 -10.20 -7.98
CA ASN A 63 0.15 -11.25 -8.72
C ASN A 63 1.23 -12.11 -9.38
N THR A 64 1.11 -13.42 -9.29
CA THR A 64 2.12 -14.33 -9.81
C THR A 64 1.44 -15.58 -10.38
N ALA A 65 1.86 -16.00 -11.54
CA ALA A 65 1.59 -17.32 -12.07
C ALA A 65 2.93 -17.95 -12.42
N ALA A 66 3.26 -19.10 -11.86
CA ALA A 66 4.56 -19.74 -12.02
C ALA A 66 4.42 -21.24 -12.28
N GLY A 67 5.26 -21.80 -13.15
CA GLY A 67 5.24 -23.19 -13.52
C GLY A 67 4.72 -23.46 -14.92
N ILE A 68 3.73 -24.33 -15.08
CA ILE A 68 3.17 -24.70 -16.39
C ILE A 68 1.65 -24.53 -16.38
N GLY A 69 1.13 -23.75 -17.32
CA GLY A 69 -0.31 -23.60 -17.55
C GLY A 69 -1.10 -22.98 -16.41
N ASN A 70 -0.47 -22.18 -15.56
CA ASN A 70 -1.14 -21.54 -14.42
C ASN A 70 -1.81 -20.24 -14.79
N THR A 71 -2.90 -19.92 -14.11
CA THR A 71 -3.59 -18.65 -14.26
C THR A 71 -3.70 -17.94 -12.92
N ALA A 72 -3.21 -16.71 -12.85
CA ALA A 72 -3.42 -15.82 -11.71
C ALA A 72 -4.20 -14.59 -12.15
N SER A 73 -5.39 -14.40 -11.59
CA SER A 73 -6.24 -13.26 -11.88
C SER A 73 -6.53 -12.47 -10.60
N GLN A 74 -6.35 -11.17 -10.64
CA GLN A 74 -6.52 -10.33 -9.46
C GLN A 74 -7.19 -9.00 -9.79
N GLY A 75 -8.26 -8.69 -9.07
CA GLY A 75 -8.87 -7.38 -9.05
C GLY A 75 -8.71 -6.74 -7.67
N VAL A 76 -8.06 -5.59 -7.56
CA VAL A 76 -7.78 -4.96 -6.28
C VAL A 76 -8.16 -3.49 -6.26
N PHE A 77 -8.88 -3.11 -5.24
CA PHE A 77 -9.12 -1.72 -4.89
C PHE A 77 -8.53 -1.43 -3.50
N VAL A 78 -7.60 -0.49 -3.42
CA VAL A 78 -7.02 -0.06 -2.15
C VAL A 78 -7.30 1.43 -1.94
N GLY A 79 -8.13 1.74 -0.96
CA GLY A 79 -8.41 3.08 -0.52
C GLY A 79 -7.78 3.34 0.86
N GLN A 80 -6.79 4.21 0.93
CA GLN A 80 -6.12 4.55 2.18
C GLN A 80 -6.21 6.05 2.43
N ARG A 81 -6.65 6.40 3.62
CA ARG A 81 -6.74 7.79 4.06
C ARG A 81 -6.14 7.92 5.46
N SER A 82 -5.09 8.69 5.56
CA SER A 82 -4.55 9.13 6.85
C SER A 82 -4.68 10.64 6.99
N GLY A 83 -5.07 11.09 8.16
CA GLY A 83 -5.24 12.51 8.45
C GLY A 83 -5.36 12.77 9.94
N GLY A 84 -5.01 13.98 10.37
CA GLY A 84 -5.04 14.41 11.77
C GLY A 84 -3.65 14.69 12.35
N LEU A 85 -3.62 15.14 13.61
CA LEU A 85 -2.39 15.39 14.34
C LEU A 85 -1.84 14.04 14.81
N PHE A 86 -0.64 13.65 14.38
CA PHE A 86 0.01 12.35 14.66
C PHE A 86 -0.80 11.11 14.21
N PRO A 87 -1.34 11.05 12.99
CA PRO A 87 -2.01 9.85 12.55
C PRO A 87 -1.00 8.72 12.27
N GLY A 88 -1.37 7.50 12.63
CA GLY A 88 -0.66 6.30 12.19
C GLY A 88 -0.73 6.13 10.67
N GLY A 89 0.22 5.40 10.11
CA GLY A 89 0.21 5.02 8.70
C GLY A 89 -0.85 3.97 8.38
N SER A 90 -1.10 3.77 7.10
CA SER A 90 -1.94 2.67 6.61
C SER A 90 -1.11 1.75 5.73
N MET A 91 -1.16 0.45 5.98
CA MET A 91 -0.46 -0.55 5.20
C MET A 91 -1.47 -1.58 4.66
N ALA A 92 -1.39 -1.87 3.38
CA ALA A 92 -2.14 -2.94 2.75
C ALA A 92 -1.17 -3.81 1.97
N ASN A 93 -1.27 -5.12 2.14
CA ASN A 93 -0.53 -6.11 1.37
C ASN A 93 -1.55 -7.08 0.76
N VAL A 94 -1.56 -7.19 -0.54
CA VAL A 94 -2.47 -8.07 -1.27
C VAL A 94 -1.60 -8.97 -2.15
N SER A 95 -1.76 -10.27 -2.06
CA SER A 95 -1.01 -11.24 -2.85
C SER A 95 -1.96 -12.23 -3.52
N ASN A 96 -1.63 -12.64 -4.73
CA ASN A 96 -2.34 -13.67 -5.45
C ASN A 96 -1.30 -14.52 -6.16
N THR A 97 -1.38 -15.82 -6.05
CA THR A 97 -0.37 -16.72 -6.61
C THR A 97 -1.03 -17.99 -7.14
N ALA A 98 -0.65 -18.42 -8.29
CA ALA A 98 -0.90 -19.77 -8.77
C ALA A 98 0.45 -20.39 -9.17
N ALA A 99 0.80 -21.51 -8.59
CA ALA A 99 2.10 -22.13 -8.76
C ALA A 99 1.98 -23.65 -8.97
N GLY A 100 2.87 -24.24 -9.78
CA GLY A 100 2.86 -25.66 -10.08
C GLY A 100 2.39 -25.95 -11.50
N ILE A 101 1.42 -26.83 -11.67
CA ILE A 101 0.90 -27.23 -12.99
C ILE A 101 -0.62 -27.09 -13.04
N GLY A 102 -1.11 -26.29 -13.98
CA GLY A 102 -2.55 -26.15 -14.27
C GLY A 102 -3.36 -25.52 -13.13
N ASN A 103 -2.77 -24.69 -12.29
CA ASN A 103 -3.47 -24.08 -11.17
C ASN A 103 -4.14 -22.77 -11.56
N THR A 104 -5.23 -22.46 -10.88
CA THR A 104 -5.91 -21.17 -11.02
C THR A 104 -6.03 -20.49 -9.66
N ALA A 105 -5.61 -19.25 -9.59
CA ALA A 105 -5.84 -18.38 -8.45
C ALA A 105 -6.57 -17.13 -8.90
N ALA A 106 -7.80 -16.96 -8.42
CA ALA A 106 -8.62 -15.78 -8.68
C ALA A 106 -8.90 -15.03 -7.38
N GLN A 107 -8.70 -13.72 -7.38
CA GLN A 107 -8.88 -12.91 -6.18
C GLN A 107 -9.54 -11.57 -6.52
N GLY A 108 -10.55 -11.22 -5.75
CA GLY A 108 -11.09 -9.88 -5.68
C GLY A 108 -10.84 -9.32 -4.28
N ALA A 109 -10.19 -8.19 -4.17
CA ALA A 109 -9.91 -7.57 -2.89
C ALA A 109 -10.28 -6.09 -2.87
N THR A 110 -11.00 -5.69 -1.83
CA THR A 110 -11.27 -4.28 -1.54
C THR A 110 -10.75 -3.97 -0.15
N VAL A 111 -9.76 -3.11 -0.07
CA VAL A 111 -9.14 -2.69 1.18
C VAL A 111 -9.42 -1.20 1.37
N LEU A 112 -10.22 -0.88 2.39
CA LEU A 112 -10.50 0.49 2.78
C LEU A 112 -9.95 0.74 4.18
N GLN A 113 -8.96 1.62 4.26
CA GLN A 113 -8.31 1.96 5.51
C GLN A 113 -8.41 3.46 5.76
N ARG A 114 -8.86 3.79 6.94
CA ARG A 114 -8.95 5.19 7.40
C ARG A 114 -8.26 5.31 8.75
N SER A 115 -7.17 6.01 8.76
CA SER A 115 -6.46 6.39 9.98
C SER A 115 -6.66 7.89 10.21
N GLY A 116 -7.16 8.23 11.36
CA GLY A 116 -7.42 9.62 11.72
C GLY A 116 -8.61 9.70 12.67
N GLY A 117 -8.37 10.13 13.85
CA GLY A 117 -9.35 10.40 14.89
C GLY A 117 -8.88 11.57 15.74
N ARG A 118 -9.72 12.04 16.64
CA ARG A 118 -9.39 13.11 17.60
C ARG A 118 -8.35 12.69 18.66
N THR A 119 -7.80 11.49 18.56
CA THR A 119 -6.77 11.00 19.48
C THR A 119 -5.40 11.29 18.90
N PRO A 120 -4.49 11.89 19.67
CA PRO A 120 -3.13 12.23 19.21
C PRO A 120 -2.25 11.01 18.92
N PHE A 121 -2.71 9.79 19.20
CA PHE A 121 -1.99 8.55 19.00
C PHE A 121 -2.84 7.55 18.21
N GLY A 122 -3.01 7.79 16.91
CA GLY A 122 -3.63 6.82 16.00
C GLY A 122 -2.63 5.70 15.68
N GLY A 123 -3.01 4.43 15.93
CA GLY A 123 -2.22 3.28 15.51
C GLY A 123 -2.27 3.06 13.98
N PRO A 124 -1.33 2.25 13.44
CA PRO A 124 -1.35 1.91 12.03
C PRO A 124 -2.53 1.01 11.68
N ASN A 125 -3.10 1.22 10.49
CA ASN A 125 -4.05 0.28 9.90
C ASN A 125 -3.28 -0.73 9.06
N LEU A 126 -3.48 -2.00 9.33
CA LEU A 126 -2.86 -3.10 8.60
C LEU A 126 -3.94 -3.95 7.92
N ALA A 127 -3.74 -4.26 6.67
CA ALA A 127 -4.55 -5.25 5.97
C ALA A 127 -3.62 -6.19 5.20
N ASN A 128 -3.87 -7.48 5.32
CA ASN A 128 -3.18 -8.51 4.57
C ASN A 128 -4.23 -9.42 3.93
N VAL A 129 -4.19 -9.54 2.62
CA VAL A 129 -5.09 -10.39 1.84
C VAL A 129 -4.23 -11.31 0.99
N GLN A 130 -4.41 -12.61 1.13
CA GLN A 130 -3.64 -13.60 0.38
C GLN A 130 -4.58 -14.61 -0.28
N ASN A 131 -4.21 -15.02 -1.48
CA ASN A 131 -4.86 -16.10 -2.21
C ASN A 131 -3.76 -16.92 -2.87
N LEU A 132 -3.73 -18.21 -2.63
CA LEU A 132 -2.72 -19.12 -3.15
C LEU A 132 -3.39 -20.39 -3.68
N SER A 133 -3.08 -20.73 -4.91
CA SER A 133 -3.37 -22.04 -5.45
C SER A 133 -2.05 -22.67 -5.90
N ALA A 134 -1.68 -23.78 -5.32
CA ALA A 134 -0.39 -24.42 -5.55
C ALA A 134 -0.53 -25.95 -5.67
N GLY A 135 0.33 -26.58 -6.48
CA GLY A 135 0.33 -28.02 -6.69
C GLY A 135 0.00 -28.40 -8.14
N ILE A 136 -0.90 -29.35 -8.32
CA ILE A 136 -1.31 -29.81 -9.65
C ILE A 136 -2.83 -29.73 -9.76
N GLY A 137 -3.33 -28.94 -10.71
CA GLY A 137 -4.75 -28.83 -11.02
C GLY A 137 -5.63 -28.25 -9.92
N ASN A 138 -5.15 -27.32 -9.11
CA ASN A 138 -5.93 -26.65 -8.06
C ASN A 138 -6.62 -25.37 -8.57
N PHE A 139 -7.82 -25.10 -8.05
CA PHE A 139 -8.64 -23.94 -8.42
C PHE A 139 -9.06 -23.15 -7.19
#